data_cc92204c525d1c1dfbb985a72882782a
#
_entry.id   cc92204c525d1c1dfbb985a72882782a
#
_cell.length_a   1.000
_cell.length_b   1.000
_cell.length_c   1.000
_cell.angle_alpha   90.00
_cell.angle_beta   90.00
_cell.angle_gamma   90.00
#
_symmetry.space_group_name_H-M   'P 1'
#
loop_
_entity.id
_entity.type
_entity.pdbx_description
1 polymer ?
#
loop_
_entity_poly.entity_id
_entity_poly.type
_entity_poly.pdbx_seq_one_letter_code
_entity_poly.pdbx_strand_id
1 'polypeptide(L)'
;LDAIVDLRTPRFLVLVRNAFGGAYASYNNYPTGADFVVALPTTRVAVMGPAGVEYVYKDELQKIRGEVSARLAAEIEAQKQQGLSDVEAGAAAKEWVDSWVRAEEAELALRYEREIMNPEEALSLGSVSQIVMPADLRQVLTDHLSFCLRHYEPSALQDVQREFH
;
A
#
# COMPACT_ATOMS: atom_id res chain seq x y z
N LEU A 1 13.75 12.17 -12.37
CA LEU A 1 14.24 11.98 -10.99
C LEU A 1 15.34 12.99 -10.64
N ASP A 2 16.31 13.20 -11.49
CA ASP A 2 17.48 14.06 -11.24
C ASP A 2 17.06 15.48 -10.79
N ALA A 3 16.15 16.12 -11.52
CA ALA A 3 15.65 17.44 -11.14
C ALA A 3 14.99 17.51 -9.75
N ILE A 4 14.44 16.41 -9.25
CA ILE A 4 13.88 16.35 -7.89
C ILE A 4 14.99 16.17 -6.85
N VAL A 5 15.97 15.33 -7.15
CA VAL A 5 17.12 15.09 -6.26
C VAL A 5 17.98 16.35 -6.10
N ASP A 6 18.10 17.14 -7.18
CA ASP A 6 18.91 18.37 -7.20
C ASP A 6 18.24 19.58 -6.52
N LEU A 7 16.98 19.48 -6.12
CA LEU A 7 16.30 20.56 -5.38
C LEU A 7 16.98 20.81 -4.02
N ARG A 8 17.26 22.07 -3.73
CA ARG A 8 17.91 22.53 -2.47
C ARG A 8 16.96 23.22 -1.49
N THR A 9 15.72 23.45 -1.92
CA THR A 9 14.69 24.02 -1.05
C THR A 9 14.11 22.97 -0.10
N PRO A 10 13.60 23.37 1.08
CA PRO A 10 12.87 22.47 1.95
C PRO A 10 11.72 21.79 1.22
N ARG A 11 11.61 20.47 1.36
CA ARG A 11 10.67 19.64 0.62
C ARG A 11 9.84 18.79 1.55
N PHE A 12 8.53 18.89 1.40
CA PHE A 12 7.57 18.13 2.18
C PHE A 12 6.69 17.28 1.29
N LEU A 13 6.41 16.07 1.73
CA LEU A 13 5.46 15.17 1.09
C LEU A 13 4.27 14.93 2.03
N VAL A 14 3.07 15.15 1.53
CA VAL A 14 1.83 14.84 2.23
C VAL A 14 1.13 13.68 1.53
N LEU A 15 1.02 12.57 2.22
CA LEU A 15 0.31 11.38 1.73
C LEU A 15 -1.15 11.47 2.16
N VAL A 16 -2.03 11.73 1.19
CA VAL A 16 -3.47 11.95 1.47
C VAL A 16 -4.26 10.65 1.39
N ARG A 17 -3.92 9.76 0.45
CA ARG A 17 -4.69 8.53 0.21
C ARG A 17 -3.77 7.37 -0.18
N ASN A 18 -3.52 7.15 -1.47
CA ASN A 18 -2.76 6.01 -1.98
C ASN A 18 -1.34 6.43 -2.37
N ALA A 19 -0.35 5.74 -1.82
CA ALA A 19 1.06 5.96 -2.07
C ALA A 19 1.73 4.61 -2.35
N PHE A 20 1.75 4.19 -3.63
CA PHE A 20 2.22 2.87 -4.04
C PHE A 20 3.38 2.94 -5.03
N GLY A 21 4.32 2.01 -4.86
CA GLY A 21 5.34 1.66 -5.84
C GLY A 21 6.26 2.79 -6.24
N GLY A 22 6.71 2.74 -7.50
CA GLY A 22 7.66 3.69 -8.07
C GLY A 22 7.17 5.14 -8.10
N ALA A 23 5.86 5.36 -8.26
CA ALA A 23 5.28 6.70 -8.22
C ALA A 23 5.52 7.35 -6.84
N TYR A 24 5.19 6.64 -5.76
CA TYR A 24 5.45 7.09 -4.40
C TYR A 24 6.95 7.33 -4.15
N ALA A 25 7.81 6.38 -4.55
CA ALA A 25 9.25 6.48 -4.37
C ALA A 25 9.88 7.63 -5.16
N SER A 26 9.31 7.99 -6.34
CA SER A 26 9.85 9.00 -7.24
C SER A 26 9.41 10.43 -6.93
N TYR A 27 8.23 10.60 -6.31
CA TYR A 27 7.65 11.92 -6.04
C TYR A 27 7.98 12.40 -4.63
N ASN A 28 9.18 13.02 -4.49
CA ASN A 28 9.54 13.77 -3.30
C ASN A 28 9.42 12.98 -1.96
N ASN A 29 9.90 11.75 -1.95
CA ASN A 29 10.04 10.94 -0.76
C ASN A 29 11.45 11.07 -0.15
N TYR A 30 11.73 10.48 1.00
CA TYR A 30 13.06 10.49 1.63
C TYR A 30 14.19 10.05 0.71
N PRO A 31 14.09 8.94 -0.05
CA PRO A 31 15.15 8.56 -1.00
C PRO A 31 15.47 9.60 -2.07
N THR A 32 14.53 10.49 -2.37
CA THR A 32 14.73 11.60 -3.32
C THR A 32 15.01 12.93 -2.61
N GLY A 33 15.16 12.92 -1.28
CA GLY A 33 15.59 14.05 -0.48
C GLY A 33 14.48 14.91 0.11
N ALA A 34 13.29 14.35 0.39
CA ALA A 34 12.30 15.06 1.19
C ALA A 34 12.80 15.27 2.62
N ASP A 35 12.56 16.45 3.19
CA ASP A 35 12.92 16.77 4.58
C ASP A 35 11.87 16.24 5.55
N PHE A 36 10.63 16.12 5.10
CA PHE A 36 9.53 15.70 5.95
C PHE A 36 8.42 15.01 5.14
N VAL A 37 7.99 13.84 5.63
CA VAL A 37 6.93 13.05 5.01
C VAL A 37 5.84 12.82 6.05
N VAL A 38 4.62 13.28 5.78
CA VAL A 38 3.46 13.04 6.63
C VAL A 38 2.41 12.21 5.93
N ALA A 39 1.71 11.39 6.68
CA ALA A 39 0.55 10.64 6.23
C ALA A 39 -0.72 11.06 6.99
N LEU A 40 -1.86 11.06 6.33
CA LEU A 40 -3.14 11.10 7.00
C LEU A 40 -3.52 9.69 7.49
N PRO A 41 -4.38 9.55 8.53
CA PRO A 41 -4.76 8.24 9.08
C PRO A 41 -5.41 7.30 8.07
N THR A 42 -6.00 7.83 6.99
CA THR A 42 -6.62 7.07 5.90
C THR A 42 -5.68 6.74 4.75
N THR A 43 -4.40 7.05 4.88
CA THR A 43 -3.40 6.80 3.85
C THR A 43 -3.11 5.30 3.75
N ARG A 44 -2.95 4.83 2.51
CA ARG A 44 -2.51 3.47 2.19
C ARG A 44 -1.13 3.57 1.54
N VAL A 45 -0.11 3.04 2.22
CA VAL A 45 1.29 3.10 1.76
C VAL A 45 1.81 1.69 1.60
N ALA A 46 2.35 1.35 0.44
CA ALA A 46 3.04 0.08 0.23
C ALA A 46 3.94 0.11 -1.00
N VAL A 47 4.92 -0.79 -1.05
CA VAL A 47 5.75 -1.01 -2.26
C VAL A 47 4.87 -1.47 -3.41
N MET A 48 3.89 -2.33 -3.14
CA MET A 48 2.89 -2.77 -4.10
C MET A 48 1.49 -2.44 -3.57
N GLY A 49 0.61 -1.99 -4.44
CA GLY A 49 -0.80 -1.82 -4.10
C GLY A 49 -1.49 -3.18 -3.83
N PRO A 50 -2.83 -3.26 -3.92
CA PRO A 50 -3.58 -4.48 -3.61
C PRO A 50 -3.07 -5.75 -4.29
N ALA A 51 -2.46 -5.64 -5.47
CA ALA A 51 -1.83 -6.78 -6.16
C ALA A 51 -0.64 -7.40 -5.40
N GLY A 52 -0.14 -6.75 -4.36
CA GLY A 52 0.92 -7.27 -3.49
C GLY A 52 0.53 -8.53 -2.73
N VAL A 53 -0.76 -8.80 -2.57
CA VAL A 53 -1.31 -10.04 -1.99
C VAL A 53 -0.73 -11.29 -2.67
N GLU A 54 -0.64 -11.30 -3.98
CA GLU A 54 -0.09 -12.42 -4.78
C GLU A 54 1.39 -12.69 -4.47
N TYR A 55 2.11 -11.70 -3.98
CA TYR A 55 3.51 -11.82 -3.60
C TYR A 55 3.71 -12.23 -2.14
N VAL A 56 3.02 -11.53 -1.25
CA VAL A 56 3.20 -11.68 0.20
C VAL A 56 2.59 -12.98 0.70
N TYR A 57 1.40 -13.34 0.18
CA TYR A 57 0.65 -14.53 0.59
C TYR A 57 0.62 -15.61 -0.50
N LYS A 58 1.70 -15.71 -1.27
CA LYS A 58 1.82 -16.67 -2.37
C LYS A 58 1.56 -18.12 -1.95
N ASP A 59 2.11 -18.52 -0.82
CA ASP A 59 2.01 -19.90 -0.34
C ASP A 59 0.59 -20.21 0.14
N GLU A 60 -0.06 -19.26 0.82
CA GLU A 60 -1.45 -19.38 1.25
C GLU A 60 -2.40 -19.46 0.04
N LEU A 61 -2.18 -18.59 -0.97
CA LEU A 61 -2.96 -18.62 -2.21
C LEU A 61 -2.77 -19.94 -2.98
N GLN A 62 -1.55 -20.46 -3.04
CA GLN A 62 -1.28 -21.76 -3.65
C GLN A 62 -1.97 -22.90 -2.88
N LYS A 63 -2.01 -22.86 -1.57
CA LYS A 63 -2.72 -23.84 -0.75
C LYS A 63 -4.23 -23.79 -1.03
N ILE A 64 -4.85 -22.62 -1.01
CA ILE A 64 -6.27 -22.43 -1.34
C ILE A 64 -6.58 -23.02 -2.72
N ARG A 65 -5.80 -22.65 -3.73
CA ARG A 65 -5.95 -23.12 -5.11
C ARG A 65 -5.71 -24.63 -5.25
N GLY A 66 -4.80 -25.19 -4.45
CA GLY A 66 -4.54 -26.64 -4.42
C GLY A 66 -5.67 -27.47 -3.79
N GLU A 67 -6.45 -26.89 -2.90
CA GLU A 67 -7.57 -27.55 -2.24
C GLU A 67 -8.85 -27.59 -3.09
N VAL A 68 -8.95 -26.77 -4.14
CA VAL A 68 -10.18 -26.59 -4.96
C VAL A 68 -10.72 -27.90 -5.48
N SER A 69 -9.89 -28.76 -6.08
CA SER A 69 -10.34 -30.02 -6.67
C SER A 69 -10.84 -31.02 -5.65
N ALA A 70 -10.18 -31.11 -4.50
CA ALA A 70 -10.58 -32.01 -3.42
C ALA A 70 -11.89 -31.53 -2.76
N ARG A 71 -12.02 -30.23 -2.53
CA ARG A 71 -13.27 -29.65 -2.01
C ARG A 71 -14.43 -29.81 -2.97
N LEU A 72 -14.19 -29.59 -4.27
CA LEU A 72 -15.21 -29.77 -5.29
C LEU A 72 -15.73 -31.22 -5.32
N ALA A 73 -14.84 -32.20 -5.29
CA ALA A 73 -15.22 -33.60 -5.25
C ALA A 73 -16.03 -33.96 -4.00
N ALA A 74 -15.59 -33.49 -2.85
CA ALA A 74 -16.28 -33.73 -1.57
C ALA A 74 -17.68 -33.09 -1.55
N GLU A 75 -17.81 -31.88 -2.07
CA GLU A 75 -19.07 -31.16 -2.10
C GLU A 75 -20.08 -31.80 -3.08
N ILE A 76 -19.61 -32.26 -4.24
CA ILE A 76 -20.46 -33.03 -5.19
C ILE A 76 -21.05 -34.24 -4.49
N GLU A 77 -20.26 -35.04 -3.79
CA GLU A 77 -20.75 -36.19 -3.07
C GLU A 77 -21.74 -35.82 -1.93
N ALA A 78 -21.49 -34.72 -1.23
CA ALA A 78 -22.42 -34.24 -0.21
C ALA A 78 -23.77 -33.80 -0.80
N GLN A 79 -23.77 -33.13 -1.94
CA GLN A 79 -24.98 -32.70 -2.65
C GLN A 79 -25.79 -33.88 -3.18
N LYS A 80 -25.10 -34.92 -3.71
CA LYS A 80 -25.76 -36.17 -4.13
C LYS A 80 -26.42 -36.89 -2.98
N GLN A 81 -25.82 -36.93 -1.82
CA GLN A 81 -26.42 -37.51 -0.60
C GLN A 81 -27.70 -36.78 -0.17
N GLN A 82 -27.85 -35.51 -0.54
CA GLN A 82 -29.05 -34.71 -0.32
C GLN A 82 -30.14 -34.94 -1.39
N GLY A 83 -29.87 -35.79 -2.37
CA GLY A 83 -30.84 -36.20 -3.38
C GLY A 83 -30.82 -35.40 -4.68
N LEU A 84 -29.79 -34.57 -4.89
CA LEU A 84 -29.62 -33.86 -6.18
C LEU A 84 -29.12 -34.79 -7.29
N SER A 85 -29.52 -34.49 -8.51
CA SER A 85 -28.97 -35.16 -9.69
C SER A 85 -27.48 -34.79 -9.88
N ASP A 86 -26.75 -35.59 -10.65
CA ASP A 86 -25.31 -35.36 -10.92
C ASP A 86 -25.03 -33.96 -11.49
N VAL A 87 -25.91 -33.44 -12.35
CA VAL A 87 -25.76 -32.11 -12.94
C VAL A 87 -26.01 -30.99 -11.92
N GLU A 88 -27.07 -31.13 -11.14
CA GLU A 88 -27.42 -30.15 -10.09
C GLU A 88 -26.37 -30.14 -8.97
N ALA A 89 -25.92 -31.32 -8.54
CA ALA A 89 -24.85 -31.44 -7.52
C ALA A 89 -23.55 -30.83 -8.02
N GLY A 90 -23.18 -31.03 -9.29
CA GLY A 90 -21.99 -30.41 -9.86
C GLY A 90 -22.08 -28.89 -9.95
N ALA A 91 -23.23 -28.33 -10.30
CA ALA A 91 -23.44 -26.88 -10.36
C ALA A 91 -23.43 -26.26 -8.97
N ALA A 92 -24.13 -26.82 -8.01
CA ALA A 92 -24.18 -26.33 -6.63
C ALA A 92 -22.81 -26.42 -5.95
N ALA A 93 -22.09 -27.52 -6.12
CA ALA A 93 -20.76 -27.69 -5.57
C ALA A 93 -19.77 -26.68 -6.14
N LYS A 94 -19.85 -26.41 -7.44
CA LYS A 94 -19.00 -25.39 -8.07
C LYS A 94 -19.27 -24.00 -7.50
N GLU A 95 -20.53 -23.59 -7.40
CA GLU A 95 -20.90 -22.30 -6.84
C GLU A 95 -20.41 -22.14 -5.39
N TRP A 96 -20.55 -23.19 -4.59
CA TRP A 96 -20.06 -23.23 -3.22
C TRP A 96 -18.54 -23.08 -3.15
N VAL A 97 -17.79 -23.86 -3.95
CA VAL A 97 -16.32 -23.79 -3.98
C VAL A 97 -15.84 -22.43 -4.47
N ASP A 98 -16.47 -21.88 -5.51
CA ASP A 98 -16.13 -20.55 -6.02
C ASP A 98 -16.41 -19.45 -4.97
N SER A 99 -17.45 -19.60 -4.16
CA SER A 99 -17.73 -18.67 -3.06
C SER A 99 -16.72 -18.80 -1.93
N TRP A 100 -16.32 -20.04 -1.61
CA TRP A 100 -15.27 -20.29 -0.62
C TRP A 100 -13.92 -19.68 -1.07
N VAL A 101 -13.47 -19.91 -2.28
CA VAL A 101 -12.22 -19.31 -2.82
C VAL A 101 -12.26 -17.79 -2.73
N ARG A 102 -13.36 -17.17 -3.16
CA ARG A 102 -13.51 -15.70 -3.05
C ARG A 102 -13.45 -15.20 -1.61
N ALA A 103 -14.01 -15.94 -0.67
CA ALA A 103 -13.98 -15.56 0.74
C ALA A 103 -12.56 -15.64 1.31
N GLU A 104 -11.82 -16.70 1.04
CA GLU A 104 -10.43 -16.87 1.47
C GLU A 104 -9.49 -15.82 0.84
N GLU A 105 -9.63 -15.58 -0.46
CA GLU A 105 -8.83 -14.55 -1.14
C GLU A 105 -9.17 -13.13 -0.63
N ALA A 106 -10.44 -12.86 -0.32
CA ALA A 106 -10.86 -11.59 0.26
C ALA A 106 -10.29 -11.40 1.68
N GLU A 107 -10.23 -12.45 2.49
CA GLU A 107 -9.61 -12.39 3.83
C GLU A 107 -8.12 -12.08 3.74
N LEU A 108 -7.39 -12.72 2.81
CA LEU A 108 -5.99 -12.40 2.57
C LEU A 108 -5.80 -10.96 2.08
N ALA A 109 -6.70 -10.45 1.24
CA ALA A 109 -6.66 -9.07 0.80
C ALA A 109 -6.87 -8.08 1.95
N LEU A 110 -7.85 -8.32 2.82
CA LEU A 110 -8.09 -7.52 4.02
C LEU A 110 -6.91 -7.58 5.00
N ARG A 111 -6.32 -8.77 5.15
CA ARG A 111 -5.12 -8.95 5.97
C ARG A 111 -3.95 -8.15 5.43
N TYR A 112 -3.72 -8.17 4.12
CA TYR A 112 -2.69 -7.38 3.46
C TYR A 112 -2.90 -5.87 3.66
N GLU A 113 -4.13 -5.39 3.53
CA GLU A 113 -4.46 -4.00 3.80
C GLU A 113 -4.15 -3.60 5.25
N ARG A 114 -4.55 -4.43 6.19
CA ARG A 114 -4.38 -4.17 7.61
C ARG A 114 -2.92 -4.25 8.07
N GLU A 115 -2.17 -5.21 7.57
CA GLU A 115 -0.81 -5.50 8.06
C GLU A 115 0.28 -4.75 7.28
N ILE A 116 0.06 -4.49 5.99
CA ILE A 116 1.09 -3.97 5.08
C ILE A 116 0.77 -2.58 4.53
N MET A 117 -0.49 -2.34 4.12
CA MET A 117 -0.87 -1.09 3.43
C MET A 117 -1.42 -0.02 4.38
N ASN A 118 -0.84 0.14 5.55
CA ASN A 118 -1.29 1.12 6.54
C ASN A 118 -0.19 2.17 6.82
N PRO A 119 -0.53 3.36 7.31
CA PRO A 119 0.45 4.40 7.59
C PRO A 119 1.29 4.11 8.84
N GLU A 120 0.80 3.28 9.76
CA GLU A 120 1.52 2.87 10.97
C GLU A 120 2.74 2.01 10.64
N GLU A 121 2.60 1.08 9.68
CA GLU A 121 3.72 0.29 9.17
C GLU A 121 4.76 1.19 8.49
N ALA A 122 4.31 2.13 7.64
CA ALA A 122 5.20 3.09 6.99
C ALA A 122 5.91 4.00 8.00
N LEU A 123 5.28 4.36 9.12
CA LEU A 123 5.87 5.10 10.22
C LEU A 123 6.92 4.24 10.94
N SER A 124 6.62 2.98 11.24
CA SER A 124 7.53 2.05 11.92
C SER A 124 8.81 1.80 11.11
N LEU A 125 8.68 1.76 9.78
CA LEU A 125 9.79 1.61 8.83
C LEU A 125 10.55 2.92 8.53
N GLY A 126 10.13 4.04 9.11
CA GLY A 126 10.75 5.35 8.87
C GLY A 126 10.48 5.94 7.48
N SER A 127 9.54 5.39 6.72
CA SER A 127 9.12 5.93 5.42
C SER A 127 8.19 7.15 5.54
N VAL A 128 7.59 7.32 6.71
CA VAL A 128 6.74 8.43 7.11
C VAL A 128 7.28 8.97 8.44
N SER A 129 7.34 10.29 8.61
CA SER A 129 7.80 10.93 9.85
C SER A 129 6.70 10.96 10.92
N GLN A 130 5.48 11.17 10.47
CA GLN A 130 4.36 11.40 11.38
C GLN A 130 3.02 11.09 10.69
N ILE A 131 2.07 10.54 11.46
CA ILE A 131 0.66 10.45 11.07
C ILE A 131 -0.06 11.63 11.69
N VAL A 132 -0.77 12.41 10.86
CA VAL A 132 -1.36 13.70 11.25
C VAL A 132 -2.84 13.74 10.91
N MET A 133 -3.66 14.18 11.85
CA MET A 133 -5.07 14.42 11.58
C MET A 133 -5.24 15.59 10.60
N PRO A 134 -6.22 15.55 9.69
CA PRO A 134 -6.45 16.63 8.74
C PRO A 134 -6.58 18.02 9.37
N ALA A 135 -7.18 18.09 10.55
CA ALA A 135 -7.35 19.34 11.28
C ALA A 135 -6.00 19.98 11.71
N ASP A 136 -5.01 19.16 12.01
CA ASP A 136 -3.71 19.59 12.52
C ASP A 136 -2.66 19.79 11.43
N LEU A 137 -2.95 19.32 10.21
CA LEU A 137 -1.99 19.27 9.10
C LEU A 137 -1.35 20.62 8.81
N ARG A 138 -2.15 21.69 8.78
CA ARG A 138 -1.64 23.06 8.53
C ARG A 138 -0.61 23.46 9.58
N GLN A 139 -0.90 23.26 10.86
CA GLN A 139 -0.02 23.63 11.95
C GLN A 139 1.29 22.85 11.88
N VAL A 140 1.21 21.53 11.70
CA VAL A 140 2.38 20.65 11.58
C VAL A 140 3.28 21.07 10.42
N LEU A 141 2.73 21.33 9.25
CA LEU A 141 3.50 21.79 8.09
C LEU A 141 4.13 23.16 8.33
N THR A 142 3.41 24.10 8.99
CA THR A 142 3.93 25.42 9.30
C THR A 142 5.12 25.35 10.27
N ASP A 143 5.02 24.50 11.28
CA ASP A 143 6.08 24.35 12.29
C ASP A 143 7.34 23.75 11.68
N HIS A 144 7.20 22.69 10.87
CA HIS A 144 8.33 22.08 10.15
C HIS A 144 8.93 23.03 9.11
N LEU A 145 8.12 23.76 8.37
CA LEU A 145 8.62 24.75 7.42
C LEU A 145 9.39 25.86 8.15
N SER A 146 8.86 26.34 9.24
CA SER A 146 9.53 27.37 10.07
C SER A 146 10.85 26.89 10.65
N PHE A 147 10.93 25.60 11.01
CA PHE A 147 12.18 24.97 11.44
C PHE A 147 13.19 24.90 10.30
N CYS A 148 12.80 24.39 9.13
CA CYS A 148 13.68 24.30 7.97
C CYS A 148 14.20 25.66 7.51
N LEU A 149 13.33 26.69 7.47
CA LEU A 149 13.70 28.02 7.02
C LEU A 149 14.70 28.73 7.95
N ARG A 150 14.77 28.38 9.24
CA ARG A 150 15.79 28.90 10.14
C ARG A 150 17.20 28.44 9.77
N HIS A 151 17.31 27.31 9.12
CA HIS A 151 18.58 26.70 8.71
C HIS A 151 18.79 26.75 7.18
N TYR A 152 17.90 27.42 6.47
CA TYR A 152 17.96 27.55 5.02
C TYR A 152 18.90 28.69 4.63
N GLU A 153 19.93 28.34 3.87
CA GLU A 153 20.88 29.33 3.33
C GLU A 153 20.61 29.57 1.85
N PRO A 154 19.97 30.70 1.48
CA PRO A 154 19.68 31.04 0.07
C PRO A 154 20.91 31.14 -0.83
N SER A 155 22.10 31.40 -0.25
CA SER A 155 23.37 31.49 -0.98
C SER A 155 23.75 30.18 -1.70
N ALA A 156 23.33 29.03 -1.19
CA ALA A 156 23.51 27.74 -1.86
C ALA A 156 22.80 27.66 -3.22
N LEU A 157 21.75 28.47 -3.45
CA LEU A 157 21.06 28.58 -4.73
C LEU A 157 21.80 29.46 -5.76
N GLN A 158 22.61 30.43 -5.29
CA GLN A 158 23.35 31.34 -6.19
C GLN A 158 24.52 30.65 -6.86
N ASP A 159 25.13 29.67 -6.21
CA ASP A 159 26.26 28.93 -6.78
C ASP A 159 25.82 27.97 -7.90
N VAL A 160 24.63 27.39 -7.78
CA VAL A 160 24.05 26.54 -8.85
C VAL A 160 23.75 27.35 -10.12
N GLN A 161 23.31 28.60 -10.00
CA GLN A 161 23.07 29.48 -11.17
C GLN A 161 24.36 29.92 -11.85
N ARG A 162 25.50 29.89 -11.18
CA ARG A 162 26.80 30.26 -11.77
C ARG A 162 27.45 29.11 -12.57
N GLU A 163 27.10 27.87 -12.28
CA GLU A 163 27.64 26.71 -13.00
C GLU A 163 26.94 26.45 -14.35
N PHE A 164 25.81 27.10 -14.62
CA PHE A 164 25.06 26.97 -15.87
C PHE A 164 25.21 28.15 -16.84
N HIS A 165 26.21 29.02 -16.61
CA HIS A 165 26.63 30.09 -17.51
C HIS A 165 28.11 29.95 -17.85
#